data_523826c3db9a579cd000142323baa921
#
_entry.id   523826c3db9a579cd000142323baa921
#
_cell.length_a   1.000
_cell.length_b   1.000
_cell.length_c   1.000
_cell.angle_alpha   90.00
_cell.angle_beta   90.00
_cell.angle_gamma   90.00
#
_symmetry.space_group_name_H-M   'P 1'
#
loop_
_entity.id
_entity.type
_entity.pdbx_description
1 polymer ?
#
loop_
_entity_poly.entity_id
_entity_poly.type
_entity_poly.pdbx_seq_one_letter_code
_entity_poly.pdbx_strand_id
1 'polypeptide(L)' 'MRKKELKLVITFHTTADAMAMEKACKEHGAAGRLIPVPRTISAGCGLSWCADLTEREALKSVMEKVGL' A
#
# COMPACT_ATOMS: atom_id res chain seq x y z
N MET A 1 -10.15 8.76 -26.17
CA MET A 1 -10.20 7.56 -25.44
C MET A 1 -9.40 7.56 -24.18
N ARG A 2 -9.97 7.10 -23.15
CA ARG A 2 -9.34 7.15 -21.87
C ARG A 2 -8.83 5.80 -21.45
N LYS A 3 -7.60 5.74 -20.99
CA LYS A 3 -7.06 4.51 -20.48
C LYS A 3 -7.54 4.23 -19.09
N LYS A 4 -7.93 3.01 -18.84
CA LYS A 4 -8.22 2.60 -17.53
C LYS A 4 -6.93 2.28 -16.82
N GLU A 5 -6.71 2.93 -15.71
CA GLU A 5 -5.53 2.63 -14.92
C GLU A 5 -5.90 1.76 -13.75
N LEU A 6 -5.27 0.61 -13.66
CA LEU A 6 -5.48 -0.28 -12.54
C LEU A 6 -4.48 0.04 -11.46
N LYS A 7 -4.97 0.26 -10.27
CA LYS A 7 -4.12 0.57 -9.14
C LYS A 7 -4.24 -0.52 -8.09
N LEU A 8 -3.12 -0.80 -7.45
CA LEU A 8 -3.07 -1.73 -6.35
C LEU A 8 -3.31 -0.95 -5.07
N VAL A 9 -4.29 -1.35 -4.29
CA VAL A 9 -4.59 -0.71 -3.03
C VAL A 9 -4.48 -1.74 -1.93
N ILE A 10 -3.63 -1.47 -0.95
CA ILE A 10 -3.40 -2.38 0.17
C ILE A 10 -3.94 -1.71 1.43
N THR A 11 -4.90 -2.36 2.07
CA THR A 11 -5.47 -1.84 3.31
C THR A 11 -4.73 -2.41 4.50
N PHE A 12 -4.79 -1.70 5.61
CA PHE A 12 -4.10 -2.09 6.83
C PHE A 12 -5.07 -2.11 8.00
N HIS A 13 -4.79 -2.97 8.96
CA HIS A 13 -5.62 -3.06 10.16
C HIS A 13 -5.30 -1.96 11.16
N THR A 14 -4.05 -1.52 11.20
CA THR A 14 -3.63 -0.51 12.16
C THR A 14 -2.77 0.53 11.49
N THR A 15 -2.69 1.71 12.13
CA THR A 15 -1.82 2.77 11.63
C THR A 15 -0.36 2.34 11.69
N ALA A 16 -0.01 1.54 12.67
CA ALA A 16 1.37 1.06 12.79
C ALA A 16 1.77 0.24 11.57
N ASP A 17 0.86 -0.60 11.08
CA ASP A 17 1.13 -1.38 9.88
C ASP A 17 1.31 -0.48 8.66
N ALA A 18 0.49 0.56 8.54
CA ALA A 18 0.60 1.49 7.44
C ALA A 18 1.95 2.21 7.46
N MET A 19 2.38 2.63 8.64
CA MET A 19 3.66 3.31 8.77
C MET A 19 4.82 2.37 8.50
N ALA A 20 4.71 1.11 8.92
CA ALA A 20 5.74 0.13 8.65
C ALA A 20 5.87 -0.11 7.14
N MET A 21 4.76 -0.13 6.44
CA MET A 21 4.77 -0.28 4.99
C MET A 21 5.46 0.89 4.33
N GLU A 22 5.14 2.10 4.77
CA GLU A 22 5.76 3.29 4.20
C GLU A 22 7.26 3.26 4.38
N LYS A 23 7.71 2.94 5.58
CA LYS A 23 9.13 2.89 5.88
C LYS A 23 9.82 1.83 5.06
N ALA A 24 9.23 0.65 4.99
CA ALA A 24 9.83 -0.46 4.26
C ALA A 24 9.95 -0.15 2.78
N CYS A 25 8.90 0.44 2.19
CA CYS A 25 8.93 0.78 0.78
C CYS A 25 9.97 1.84 0.50
N LYS A 26 10.14 2.77 1.42
CA LYS A 26 11.14 3.81 1.27
C LYS A 26 12.54 3.22 1.30
N GLU A 27 12.76 2.29 2.20
CA GLU A 27 14.07 1.65 2.33
C GLU A 27 14.40 0.75 1.14
N HIS A 28 13.40 0.09 0.61
CA HIS A 28 13.60 -0.84 -0.50
C HIS A 28 13.37 -0.21 -1.86
N GLY A 29 13.00 1.06 -1.90
CA GLY A 29 12.79 1.75 -3.16
C GLY A 29 11.52 1.31 -3.89
N ALA A 30 10.56 0.77 -3.18
CA ALA A 30 9.31 0.35 -3.80
C ALA A 30 8.44 1.56 -4.09
N ALA A 31 7.65 1.47 -5.15
CA ALA A 31 6.79 2.56 -5.57
C ALA A 31 5.50 2.59 -4.78
N GLY A 32 4.81 3.74 -4.83
CA GLY A 32 3.53 3.89 -4.18
C GLY A 32 3.56 4.91 -3.08
N ARG A 33 2.42 5.07 -2.42
CA ARG A 33 2.31 6.03 -1.33
C ARG A 33 1.09 5.71 -0.48
N LEU A 34 1.10 6.23 0.75
CA LEU A 34 -0.06 6.13 1.62
C LEU A 34 -1.10 7.15 1.21
N ILE A 35 -2.34 6.73 1.21
CA ILE A 35 -3.46 7.61 0.93
C ILE A 35 -4.52 7.42 2.02
N PRO A 36 -5.26 8.48 2.36
CA PRO A 36 -6.39 8.33 3.28
C PRO A 36 -7.57 7.73 2.53
N VAL A 37 -8.29 6.83 3.19
CA VAL A 37 -9.50 6.25 2.62
C VAL A 37 -10.59 6.27 3.67
N PRO A 38 -11.87 6.34 3.24
CA PRO A 38 -12.97 6.29 4.19
C PRO A 38 -13.00 4.96 4.94
N ARG A 39 -13.51 4.98 6.15
CA ARG A 39 -13.63 3.76 6.93
C ARG A 39 -14.56 2.75 6.29
N THR A 40 -15.45 3.22 5.44
CA THR A 40 -16.33 2.31 4.71
C THR A 40 -15.54 1.44 3.75
N ILE A 41 -14.36 1.90 3.31
CA ILE A 41 -13.51 1.13 2.43
C ILE A 41 -12.48 0.36 3.23
N SER A 42 -11.90 1.02 4.24
CA SER A 42 -10.89 0.39 5.08
C SER A 42 -11.47 0.21 6.47
N ALA A 43 -11.59 -1.03 6.90
CA ALA A 43 -12.12 -1.32 8.22
C ALA A 43 -11.12 -1.00 9.34
N GLY A 44 -9.90 -0.71 8.98
CA GLY A 44 -8.84 -0.51 9.97
C GLY A 44 -8.55 0.96 10.23
N CYS A 45 -7.36 1.41 9.88
CA CYS A 45 -6.85 2.71 10.29
C CYS A 45 -7.26 3.86 9.38
N GLY A 46 -7.93 3.60 8.28
CA GLY A 46 -8.30 4.65 7.35
C GLY A 46 -7.19 5.07 6.41
N LEU A 47 -6.12 4.30 6.37
CA LEU A 47 -5.00 4.53 5.47
C LEU A 47 -4.79 3.31 4.59
N SER A 48 -4.36 3.55 3.37
CA SER A 48 -4.06 2.46 2.46
C SER A 48 -2.84 2.83 1.62
N TRP A 49 -2.17 1.81 1.12
CA TRP A 49 -1.04 2.02 0.22
C TRP A 49 -1.54 1.91 -1.21
N CYS A 50 -1.24 2.91 -2.01
CA CYS A 50 -1.66 2.93 -3.41
C CYS A 50 -0.45 2.90 -4.31
N ALA A 51 -0.43 1.99 -5.26
CA ALA A 51 0.68 1.87 -6.20
C ALA A 51 0.16 1.35 -7.52
N ASP A 52 1.02 1.38 -8.54
CA ASP A 52 0.67 0.79 -9.82
C ASP A 52 0.59 -0.72 -9.67
N LEU A 53 -0.31 -1.32 -10.42
CA LEU A 53 -0.47 -2.76 -10.37
C LEU A 53 0.81 -3.49 -10.74
N THR A 54 1.64 -2.89 -11.56
CA THR A 54 2.91 -3.49 -11.95
C THR A 54 3.88 -3.63 -10.78
N GLU A 55 3.64 -2.90 -9.69
CA GLU A 55 4.50 -2.97 -8.50
C GLU A 55 4.06 -4.06 -7.52
N ARG A 56 3.06 -4.82 -7.89
CA ARG A 56 2.47 -5.80 -6.99
C ARG A 56 3.49 -6.77 -6.41
N GLU A 57 4.34 -7.32 -7.26
CA GLU A 57 5.30 -8.30 -6.78
C GLU A 57 6.39 -7.69 -5.93
N ALA A 58 6.84 -6.49 -6.29
CA ALA A 58 7.82 -5.81 -5.48
C ALA A 58 7.27 -5.50 -4.10
N LEU A 59 6.02 -5.04 -4.04
CA LEU A 59 5.38 -4.73 -2.77
C LEU A 59 5.15 -5.98 -1.94
N LYS A 60 4.76 -7.07 -2.59
CA LYS A 60 4.55 -8.32 -1.89
C LYS A 60 5.85 -8.78 -1.24
N SER A 61 6.96 -8.66 -1.96
CA SER A 61 8.25 -9.03 -1.44
C SER A 61 8.64 -8.17 -0.24
N VAL A 62 8.40 -6.88 -0.33
CA VAL A 62 8.68 -5.97 0.78
C VAL A 62 7.84 -6.33 2.01
N MET A 63 6.56 -6.61 1.80
CA MET A 63 5.68 -6.95 2.90
C MET A 63 6.12 -8.23 3.60
N GLU A 64 6.59 -9.20 2.83
CA GLU A 64 7.07 -10.44 3.42
C GLU A 64 8.31 -10.20 4.27
N LYS A 65 9.17 -9.31 3.83
CA LYS A 65 10.39 -9.02 4.57
C LYS A 65 10.13 -8.36 5.92
N VAL A 66 9.07 -7.56 6.00
CA VAL A 66 8.76 -6.87 7.25
C VAL A 66 7.64 -7.55 8.02
N GLY A 67 7.12 -8.66 7.54
CA GLY A 67 6.13 -9.44 8.26
C GLY A 67 4.72 -8.89 8.20
N LEU A 68 4.38 -8.18 7.15
CA LEU A 68 3.02 -7.65 6.99
C LEU A 68 2.12 -8.63 6.27
#